data_c165bb6e0e176659e0307343e2813f28
#
_entry.id   c165bb6e0e176659e0307343e2813f28
#
_cell.length_a   1.000
_cell.length_b   1.000
_cell.length_c   1.000
_cell.angle_alpha   90.00
_cell.angle_beta   90.00
_cell.angle_gamma   90.00
#
_symmetry.space_group_name_H-M   'P 1'
#
loop_
_entity.id
_entity.type
_entity.pdbx_description
1 polymer ?
#
loop_
_entity_poly.entity_id
_entity_poly.type
_entity_poly.pdbx_seq_one_letter_code
_entity_poly.pdbx_strand_id
1 'polypeptide(L)'
;MPELPQHEKCHCSTLRIAKPTLKSINAECDIRKFTEYIFSDKYAWNGKRDLFETLGFSKDDSYLLKSEYEKQAAENYCNGDYILDKLDIQGQRINIKIRFSKYDRDIEFISGWMVKPKGKITNNTPLAS
;
A
#
# COMPACT_ATOMS: atom_id res chain seq x y z
N MET A 1 -0.73 -15.68 37.83
CA MET A 1 0.01 -15.55 37.02
C MET A 1 -0.10 -15.51 36.42
N PRO A 2 -0.31 -15.36 36.96
CA PRO A 2 0.18 -15.10 36.12
C PRO A 2 0.26 -15.06 35.41
N GLU A 3 0.29 -14.82 35.23
CA GLU A 3 0.99 -14.67 34.33
C GLU A 3 1.44 -14.80 33.52
N LEU A 4 1.18 -14.69 34.11
CA LEU A 4 2.10 -14.69 33.16
C LEU A 4 2.08 -14.91 32.49
N PRO A 5 2.10 -14.93 33.08
CA PRO A 5 2.68 -14.95 32.19
C PRO A 5 2.40 -14.97 31.41
N GLN A 6 2.34 -14.73 31.52
CA GLN A 6 2.80 -14.66 30.69
C GLN A 6 2.62 -14.57 29.77
N HIS A 7 2.32 -14.56 30.35
CA HIS A 7 2.80 -14.41 29.33
C HIS A 7 2.53 -14.17 28.77
N GLU A 8 2.51 -13.86 29.29
CA GLU A 8 3.03 -13.60 28.64
C GLU A 8 3.11 -13.43 28.15
N LYS A 9 3.16 -13.32 28.70
CA LYS A 9 3.86 -13.11 28.04
C LYS A 9 4.22 -13.11 27.38
N CYS A 10 4.24 -13.13 28.09
CA CYS A 10 5.08 -13.08 27.33
C CYS A 10 5.19 -12.89 26.70
N HIS A 11 5.46 -12.50 26.78
CA HIS A 11 6.13 -12.21 25.99
C HIS A 11 6.28 -11.85 25.41
N CYS A 12 6.41 -11.75 25.76
CA CYS A 12 7.01 -11.30 25.19
C CYS A 12 7.14 -10.71 24.93
N SER A 13 7.34 -10.49 25.16
CA SER A 13 7.87 -9.78 24.81
C SER A 13 8.19 -9.29 24.43
N THR A 14 8.84 -9.18 25.13
CA THR A 14 9.37 -8.70 24.71
C THR A 14 9.73 -8.44 23.89
N LEU A 15 10.41 -8.77 24.30
CA LEU A 15 10.36 -8.42 23.07
C LEU A 15 9.18 -8.23 22.32
N ARG A 16 8.80 -7.51 22.38
CA ARG A 16 7.82 -7.27 21.68
C ARG A 16 7.93 -6.14 20.86
N ILE A 17 7.73 -6.29 19.63
CA ILE A 17 7.67 -5.18 18.71
C ILE A 17 6.33 -4.52 18.90
N ALA A 18 6.34 -3.27 19.22
CA ALA A 18 5.11 -2.51 19.34
C ALA A 18 4.43 -2.42 17.98
N LYS A 19 3.11 -2.55 17.98
CA LYS A 19 2.33 -2.36 16.77
C LYS A 19 2.54 -0.93 16.25
N PRO A 20 2.81 -0.74 14.94
CA PRO A 20 3.02 0.62 14.43
C PRO A 20 1.76 1.46 14.58
N THR A 21 1.96 2.75 14.81
CA THR A 21 0.86 3.71 14.84
C THR A 21 0.81 4.43 13.49
N LEU A 22 -0.34 5.00 13.17
CA LEU A 22 -0.49 5.73 11.91
C LEU A 22 0.56 6.83 11.77
N LYS A 23 0.90 7.51 12.87
CA LYS A 23 1.90 8.59 12.85
C LYS A 23 3.31 8.11 12.57
N SER A 24 3.60 6.83 12.83
CA SER A 24 4.92 6.27 12.62
C SER A 24 5.09 5.64 11.23
N ILE A 25 4.02 5.60 10.44
CA ILE A 25 4.05 5.01 9.11
C ILE A 25 4.32 6.08 8.07
N ASN A 26 5.31 5.83 7.21
CA ASN A 26 5.62 6.70 6.10
C ASN A 26 5.42 5.91 4.80
N ALA A 27 4.26 6.10 4.15
CA ALA A 27 3.95 5.46 2.88
C ALA A 27 4.27 6.44 1.75
N GLU A 28 5.11 6.01 0.82
CA GLU A 28 5.53 6.85 -0.30
C GLU A 28 5.18 6.20 -1.63
N CYS A 29 4.51 6.96 -2.48
CA CYS A 29 4.20 6.56 -3.85
C CYS A 29 4.75 7.64 -4.78
N ASP A 30 5.68 7.26 -5.65
CA ASP A 30 6.25 8.22 -6.61
C ASP A 30 5.17 8.58 -7.63
N ILE A 31 4.94 9.88 -7.83
CA ILE A 31 3.91 10.35 -8.76
C ILE A 31 4.14 9.81 -10.18
N ARG A 32 5.38 9.49 -10.53
CA ARG A 32 5.70 8.92 -11.84
C ARG A 32 5.08 7.54 -12.05
N LYS A 33 4.68 6.86 -10.98
CA LYS A 33 3.90 5.62 -11.11
C LYS A 33 2.59 5.86 -11.85
N PHE A 34 2.06 7.06 -11.79
CA PHE A 34 0.85 7.44 -12.52
C PHE A 34 1.19 8.18 -13.81
N THR A 35 2.02 9.22 -13.75
CA THR A 35 2.30 10.06 -14.91
C THR A 35 3.11 9.35 -15.99
N GLU A 36 4.05 8.48 -15.59
CA GLU A 36 4.97 7.83 -16.53
C GLU A 36 4.72 6.33 -16.70
N TYR A 37 3.77 5.77 -15.96
CA TYR A 37 3.42 4.37 -16.10
C TYR A 37 1.94 4.19 -16.41
N ILE A 38 1.04 4.47 -15.45
CA ILE A 38 -0.39 4.23 -15.64
C ILE A 38 -0.93 5.04 -16.83
N PHE A 39 -0.66 6.34 -16.88
CA PHE A 39 -1.20 7.24 -17.91
C PHE A 39 -0.23 7.49 -19.05
N SER A 40 0.81 6.67 -19.16
CA SER A 40 1.80 6.80 -20.23
C SER A 40 1.36 6.05 -21.47
N ASP A 41 1.56 6.66 -22.64
CA ASP A 41 1.30 6.00 -23.91
C ASP A 41 2.18 4.76 -24.10
N LYS A 42 3.39 4.78 -23.51
CA LYS A 42 4.35 3.68 -23.63
C LYS A 42 3.79 2.37 -23.08
N TYR A 43 2.98 2.44 -22.03
CA TYR A 43 2.43 1.25 -21.35
C TYR A 43 0.94 1.09 -21.58
N ALA A 44 0.34 1.84 -22.48
CA ALA A 44 -1.11 1.80 -22.73
C ALA A 44 -1.60 0.40 -23.13
N TRP A 45 -0.73 -0.41 -23.71
CA TRP A 45 -1.06 -1.76 -24.16
C TRP A 45 -1.47 -2.70 -23.01
N ASN A 46 -1.07 -2.41 -21.79
CA ASN A 46 -1.37 -3.30 -20.65
C ASN A 46 -2.79 -3.12 -20.07
N GLY A 47 -3.56 -2.15 -20.57
CA GLY A 47 -4.94 -1.94 -20.17
C GLY A 47 -5.14 -1.17 -18.87
N LYS A 48 -4.06 -0.86 -18.16
CA LYS A 48 -4.19 -0.18 -16.86
C LYS A 48 -4.68 1.24 -17.01
N ARG A 49 -4.20 1.96 -18.04
CA ARG A 49 -4.69 3.31 -18.32
C ARG A 49 -6.18 3.30 -18.62
N ASP A 50 -6.62 2.38 -19.47
CA ASP A 50 -8.03 2.27 -19.82
C ASP A 50 -8.89 2.00 -18.59
N LEU A 51 -8.42 1.17 -17.69
CA LEU A 51 -9.14 0.89 -16.46
C LEU A 51 -9.31 2.17 -15.63
N PHE A 52 -8.24 2.92 -15.40
CA PHE A 52 -8.31 4.16 -14.63
C PHE A 52 -9.17 5.21 -15.33
N GLU A 53 -9.05 5.33 -16.65
CA GLU A 53 -9.84 6.31 -17.41
C GLU A 53 -11.34 5.96 -17.43
N THR A 54 -11.66 4.68 -17.51
CA THR A 54 -13.06 4.22 -17.43
C THR A 54 -13.67 4.60 -16.10
N LEU A 55 -12.88 4.65 -15.05
CA LEU A 55 -13.31 5.06 -13.71
C LEU A 55 -13.34 6.58 -13.53
N GLY A 56 -13.00 7.32 -14.56
CA GLY A 56 -13.05 8.78 -14.53
C GLY A 56 -11.78 9.45 -14.08
N PHE A 57 -10.66 8.71 -14.00
CA PHE A 57 -9.37 9.29 -13.66
C PHE A 57 -8.58 9.60 -14.93
N SER A 58 -7.81 10.67 -14.89
CA SER A 58 -6.92 11.05 -15.97
C SER A 58 -5.54 11.35 -15.42
N LYS A 59 -4.60 11.67 -16.30
CA LYS A 59 -3.25 12.05 -15.89
C LYS A 59 -3.26 13.24 -14.93
N ASP A 60 -4.22 14.14 -15.09
CA ASP A 60 -4.34 15.31 -14.21
C ASP A 60 -4.69 14.93 -12.78
N ASP A 61 -5.22 13.73 -12.57
CA ASP A 61 -5.55 13.21 -11.24
C ASP A 61 -4.37 12.51 -10.57
N SER A 62 -3.19 12.51 -11.18
CA SER A 62 -2.03 11.75 -10.67
C SER A 62 -1.65 12.14 -9.24
N TYR A 63 -1.70 13.43 -8.91
CA TYR A 63 -1.39 13.86 -7.55
C TYR A 63 -2.44 13.39 -6.55
N LEU A 64 -3.71 13.47 -6.93
CA LEU A 64 -4.79 12.97 -6.11
C LEU A 64 -4.64 11.46 -5.86
N LEU A 65 -4.34 10.70 -6.90
CA LEU A 65 -4.13 9.26 -6.79
C LEU A 65 -2.94 8.94 -5.90
N LYS A 66 -1.83 9.66 -6.09
CA LYS A 66 -0.65 9.49 -5.23
C LYS A 66 -1.01 9.70 -3.76
N SER A 67 -1.69 10.80 -3.45
CA SER A 67 -2.05 11.14 -2.08
C SER A 67 -2.99 10.10 -1.47
N GLU A 68 -3.96 9.64 -2.24
CA GLU A 68 -4.93 8.66 -1.76
C GLU A 68 -4.28 7.29 -1.55
N TYR A 69 -3.37 6.90 -2.45
CA TYR A 69 -2.61 5.65 -2.29
C TYR A 69 -1.76 5.69 -1.03
N GLU A 70 -1.06 6.79 -0.79
CA GLU A 70 -0.22 6.93 0.39
C GLU A 70 -1.03 6.88 1.68
N LYS A 71 -2.15 7.58 1.70
CA LYS A 71 -3.03 7.61 2.85
C LYS A 71 -3.60 6.23 3.17
N GLN A 72 -4.18 5.57 2.19
CA GLN A 72 -4.79 4.26 2.39
C GLN A 72 -3.75 3.19 2.72
N ALA A 73 -2.58 3.24 2.07
CA ALA A 73 -1.52 2.30 2.34
C ALA A 73 -1.02 2.43 3.79
N ALA A 74 -0.84 3.66 4.27
CA ALA A 74 -0.41 3.87 5.65
C ALA A 74 -1.45 3.35 6.64
N GLU A 75 -2.72 3.64 6.40
CA GLU A 75 -3.80 3.17 7.26
C GLU A 75 -3.88 1.64 7.28
N ASN A 76 -3.85 1.03 6.11
CA ASN A 76 -3.98 -0.42 5.99
C ASN A 76 -2.76 -1.14 6.57
N TYR A 77 -1.58 -0.60 6.34
CA TYR A 77 -0.37 -1.18 6.92
C TYR A 77 -0.40 -1.11 8.45
N CYS A 78 -0.82 0.04 8.98
CA CYS A 78 -0.95 0.23 10.43
C CYS A 78 -1.94 -0.78 11.04
N ASN A 79 -3.02 -1.08 10.32
CA ASN A 79 -4.07 -1.99 10.78
C ASN A 79 -3.77 -3.46 10.52
N GLY A 80 -2.65 -3.77 9.87
CA GLY A 80 -2.33 -5.15 9.50
C GLY A 80 -3.10 -5.65 8.29
N ASP A 81 -3.73 -4.75 7.55
CA ASP A 81 -4.58 -5.06 6.41
C ASP A 81 -3.76 -5.15 5.13
N TYR A 82 -2.94 -6.18 5.03
CA TYR A 82 -2.13 -6.43 3.85
C TYR A 82 -1.86 -7.92 3.73
N ILE A 83 -1.47 -8.33 2.53
CA ILE A 83 -1.13 -9.73 2.25
C ILE A 83 0.37 -9.79 1.97
N LEU A 84 1.06 -10.71 2.64
CA LEU A 84 2.47 -10.93 2.40
C LEU A 84 2.67 -11.46 1.00
N ASP A 85 3.66 -10.92 0.32
CA ASP A 85 4.08 -11.39 -0.97
C ASP A 85 5.53 -11.86 -0.84
N LYS A 86 6.34 -11.64 -1.83
CA LYS A 86 7.68 -12.18 -1.92
C LYS A 86 8.65 -11.51 -0.96
N LEU A 87 9.48 -12.29 -0.31
CA LEU A 87 10.63 -11.80 0.44
C LEU A 87 11.89 -12.05 -0.40
N ASP A 88 12.61 -11.00 -0.69
CA ASP A 88 13.87 -11.10 -1.44
C ASP A 88 14.94 -10.23 -0.81
N ILE A 89 16.10 -10.13 -1.47
CA ILE A 89 17.24 -9.38 -0.94
C ILE A 89 16.94 -7.88 -0.77
N GLN A 90 15.94 -7.36 -1.46
CA GLN A 90 15.54 -5.96 -1.35
C GLN A 90 14.56 -5.71 -0.21
N GLY A 91 13.94 -6.74 0.34
CA GLY A 91 13.02 -6.64 1.45
C GLY A 91 11.75 -7.46 1.26
N GLN A 92 10.81 -7.22 2.15
CA GLN A 92 9.53 -7.89 2.14
C GLN A 92 8.54 -7.12 1.26
N ARG A 93 7.98 -7.80 0.27
CA ARG A 93 6.90 -7.23 -0.55
C ARG A 93 5.56 -7.57 0.08
N ILE A 94 4.65 -6.62 0.02
CA ILE A 94 3.28 -6.81 0.51
C ILE A 94 2.31 -6.25 -0.52
N ASN A 95 1.08 -6.75 -0.48
CA ASN A 95 0.00 -6.25 -1.33
C ASN A 95 -1.03 -5.57 -0.45
N ILE A 96 -1.43 -4.37 -0.83
CA ILE A 96 -2.40 -3.57 -0.10
C ILE A 96 -3.54 -3.19 -1.05
N LYS A 97 -4.76 -3.35 -0.57
CA LYS A 97 -5.95 -2.95 -1.34
C LYS A 97 -6.18 -1.46 -1.19
N ILE A 98 -6.38 -0.79 -2.32
CA ILE A 98 -6.71 0.63 -2.37
C ILE A 98 -8.12 0.72 -2.92
N ARG A 99 -8.99 1.47 -2.25
CA ARG A 99 -10.40 1.55 -2.60
C ARG A 99 -10.81 2.94 -3.01
N PHE A 100 -11.63 2.99 -4.04
CA PHE A 100 -12.26 4.23 -4.48
C PHE A 100 -13.75 4.00 -4.63
N SER A 101 -14.55 5.03 -4.25
CA SER A 101 -15.98 5.04 -4.49
C SER A 101 -16.26 6.09 -5.54
N LYS A 102 -16.82 5.70 -6.68
CA LYS A 102 -17.13 6.62 -7.75
C LYS A 102 -18.34 6.12 -8.50
N TYR A 103 -19.28 7.03 -8.81
CA TYR A 103 -20.53 6.72 -9.53
C TYR A 103 -21.31 5.57 -8.86
N ASP A 104 -21.45 5.62 -7.53
CA ASP A 104 -22.14 4.61 -6.73
C ASP A 104 -21.52 3.21 -6.83
N ARG A 105 -20.25 3.15 -7.21
CA ARG A 105 -19.52 1.88 -7.28
C ARG A 105 -18.28 1.95 -6.41
N ASP A 106 -18.05 0.86 -5.71
CA ASP A 106 -16.81 0.68 -4.95
C ASP A 106 -15.83 -0.12 -5.80
N ILE A 107 -14.66 0.44 -5.98
CA ILE A 107 -13.63 -0.15 -6.81
C ILE A 107 -12.41 -0.43 -5.95
N GLU A 108 -11.82 -1.59 -6.14
CA GLU A 108 -10.70 -2.03 -5.34
C GLU A 108 -9.53 -2.37 -6.26
N PHE A 109 -8.39 -1.76 -5.99
CA PHE A 109 -7.15 -2.08 -6.68
C PHE A 109 -6.19 -2.78 -5.73
N ILE A 110 -5.44 -3.74 -6.25
CA ILE A 110 -4.34 -4.35 -5.50
C ILE A 110 -3.06 -3.62 -5.88
N SER A 111 -2.39 -3.04 -4.89
CA SER A 111 -1.14 -2.33 -5.10
C SER A 111 0.00 -3.06 -4.39
N GLY A 112 1.18 -3.05 -4.99
CA GLY A 112 2.37 -3.71 -4.44
C GLY A 112 3.27 -2.70 -3.75
N TRP A 113 3.75 -3.06 -2.56
CA TRP A 113 4.59 -2.20 -1.73
C TRP A 113 5.80 -2.97 -1.21
N MET A 114 6.85 -2.24 -0.92
CA MET A 114 8.06 -2.79 -0.31
C MET A 114 8.17 -2.25 1.10
N VAL A 115 8.30 -3.16 2.07
CA VAL A 115 8.52 -2.77 3.47
C VAL A 115 9.97 -2.37 3.64
N LYS A 116 10.18 -1.19 4.19
CA LYS A 116 11.50 -0.63 4.48
C LYS A 116 11.66 -0.45 5.98
N PRO A 117 12.89 -0.26 6.48
CA PRO A 117 13.10 0.00 7.91
C PRO A 117 12.38 1.26 8.40
N LYS A 118 12.14 1.33 9.70
CA LYS A 118 11.60 2.50 10.41
C LYS A 118 10.18 2.87 9.99
N GLY A 119 9.36 1.87 9.72
CA GLY A 119 7.95 2.10 9.41
C GLY A 119 7.69 2.72 8.04
N LYS A 120 8.64 2.58 7.13
CA LYS A 120 8.48 3.12 5.77
C LYS A 120 8.03 2.03 4.82
N ILE A 121 7.06 2.34 3.97
CA ILE A 121 6.70 1.48 2.84
C ILE A 121 6.72 2.31 1.56
N THR A 122 7.22 1.71 0.49
CA THR A 122 7.31 2.39 -0.80
C THR A 122 6.53 1.60 -1.85
N ASN A 123 5.80 2.32 -2.71
CA ASN A 123 4.99 1.68 -3.73
C ASN A 123 5.88 1.12 -4.85
N ASN A 124 5.71 -0.16 -5.16
CA ASN A 124 6.38 -0.82 -6.28
C ASN A 124 5.53 -0.79 -7.53
N THR A 125 4.24 -1.05 -7.38
CA THR A 125 3.31 -0.98 -8.50
C THR A 125 1.96 -0.49 -7.99
N PRO A 126 1.36 0.51 -8.67
CA PRO A 126 0.05 1.01 -8.27
C PRO A 126 -1.07 0.04 -8.60
N LEU A 127 -0.86 -0.85 -9.55
CA LEU A 127 -1.86 -1.86 -9.90
C LEU A 127 -1.15 -3.17 -10.21
N ALA A 128 -1.22 -4.09 -9.25
CA ALA A 128 -0.69 -5.44 -9.40
C ALA A 128 -1.82 -6.32 -9.94
N SER A 129 -1.63 -6.86 -11.08
CA SER A 129 -2.71 -7.67 -11.66
C SER A 129 -2.21 -9.02 -12.06
#